data_5c604f4e088a50327ff8439d18ef129e
#
_entry.id   5c604f4e088a50327ff8439d18ef129e
#
_cell.length_a   1.000
_cell.length_b   1.000
_cell.length_c   1.000
_cell.angle_alpha   90.00
_cell.angle_beta   90.00
_cell.angle_gamma   90.00
#
_symmetry.space_group_name_H-M   'P 1'
#
loop_
_entity.id
_entity.type
_entity.pdbx_description
1 polymer ?
#
loop_
_entity_poly.entity_id
_entity_poly.type
_entity_poly.pdbx_seq_one_letter_code
_entity_poly.pdbx_strand_id
1 'polypeptide(L)'
;EWPELIARTDALHQQFFERLRKAFPQLTETDLQLCCLMRLGYDKKEQKSLLKITDDSLEKRKQRLKRRLDPNKKWEKGELEQFIHHF
;
A
#
# COMPACT_ATOMS: atom_id res chain seq x y z
N GLU A 1 -13.51 8.29 5.51
CA GLU A 1 -13.72 6.88 5.23
C GLU A 1 -12.83 6.38 4.09
N TRP A 2 -12.53 5.10 4.11
CA TRP A 2 -11.61 4.51 3.14
C TRP A 2 -12.08 4.60 1.69
N PRO A 3 -13.34 4.31 1.36
CA PRO A 3 -13.76 4.42 -0.04
C PRO A 3 -13.60 5.82 -0.60
N GLU A 4 -13.89 6.83 0.20
CA GLU A 4 -13.76 8.22 -0.22
C GLU A 4 -12.30 8.61 -0.39
N LEU A 5 -11.45 8.22 0.55
CA LEU A 5 -10.01 8.52 0.48
C LEU A 5 -9.37 7.83 -0.73
N ILE A 6 -9.73 6.58 -0.99
CA ILE A 6 -9.22 5.85 -2.13
C ILE A 6 -9.65 6.52 -3.44
N ALA A 7 -10.91 6.95 -3.52
CA ALA A 7 -11.40 7.62 -4.72
C ALA A 7 -10.66 8.94 -4.98
N ARG A 8 -10.41 9.70 -3.93
CA ARG A 8 -9.65 10.95 -4.05
C ARG A 8 -8.22 10.70 -4.50
N THR A 9 -7.58 9.70 -3.89
CA THR A 9 -6.21 9.35 -4.24
C THR A 9 -6.13 8.90 -5.69
N ASP A 10 -7.10 8.11 -6.13
CA ASP A 10 -7.17 7.65 -7.51
C ASP A 10 -7.25 8.83 -8.49
N ALA A 11 -8.12 9.79 -8.21
CA ALA A 11 -8.30 10.96 -9.05
C ALA A 11 -7.05 11.85 -9.09
N LEU A 12 -6.39 12.04 -7.95
CA LEU A 12 -5.23 12.93 -7.85
C LEU A 12 -3.93 12.29 -8.34
N HIS A 13 -3.86 10.97 -8.36
CA HIS A 13 -2.63 10.24 -8.69
C HIS A 13 -2.76 9.42 -9.99
N GLN A 14 -3.47 9.97 -10.98
CA GLN A 14 -3.57 9.37 -12.31
C GLN A 14 -4.10 7.95 -12.29
N GLN A 15 -5.17 7.75 -11.53
CA GLN A 15 -5.83 6.45 -11.42
C GLN A 15 -4.90 5.35 -10.89
N PHE A 16 -4.15 5.72 -9.89
CA PHE A 16 -3.17 4.84 -9.25
C PHE A 16 -3.74 3.47 -8.90
N PHE A 17 -4.92 3.43 -8.26
CA PHE A 17 -5.52 2.17 -7.82
C PHE A 17 -5.98 1.32 -8.99
N GLU A 18 -6.51 1.95 -10.03
CA GLU A 18 -6.92 1.22 -11.23
C GLU A 18 -5.72 0.55 -11.89
N ARG A 19 -4.61 1.29 -12.02
CA ARG A 19 -3.39 0.72 -12.58
C ARG A 19 -2.82 -0.39 -11.71
N LEU A 20 -2.86 -0.17 -10.38
CA LEU A 20 -2.35 -1.14 -9.42
C LEU A 20 -3.15 -2.43 -9.48
N ARG A 21 -4.48 -2.34 -9.51
CA ARG A 21 -5.34 -3.51 -9.59
C ARG A 21 -5.14 -4.28 -10.89
N LYS A 22 -4.91 -3.60 -11.99
CA LYS A 22 -4.63 -4.25 -13.26
C LYS A 22 -3.30 -4.98 -13.25
N ALA A 23 -2.27 -4.37 -12.68
CA ALA A 23 -0.94 -4.96 -12.61
C ALA A 23 -0.88 -6.11 -11.60
N PHE A 24 -1.62 -5.99 -10.50
CA PHE A 24 -1.57 -6.95 -9.40
C PHE A 24 -2.98 -7.29 -8.94
N PRO A 25 -3.73 -8.10 -9.71
CA PRO A 25 -5.13 -8.42 -9.37
C PRO A 25 -5.29 -9.23 -8.09
N GLN A 26 -4.20 -9.79 -7.55
CA GLN A 26 -4.21 -10.56 -6.32
C GLN A 26 -4.25 -9.70 -5.05
N LEU A 27 -4.13 -8.37 -5.17
CA LEU A 27 -4.15 -7.50 -4.00
C LEU A 27 -5.54 -7.45 -3.36
N THR A 28 -5.56 -7.50 -2.02
CA THR A 28 -6.80 -7.42 -1.26
C THR A 28 -7.13 -5.97 -0.92
N GLU A 29 -8.35 -5.75 -0.39
CA GLU A 29 -8.77 -4.43 0.07
C GLU A 29 -7.80 -3.87 1.13
N THR A 30 -7.35 -4.74 2.04
CA THR A 30 -6.37 -4.35 3.08
C THR A 30 -5.06 -3.92 2.46
N ASP A 31 -4.61 -4.63 1.42
CA ASP A 31 -3.40 -4.24 0.69
C ASP A 31 -3.55 -2.87 0.05
N LEU A 32 -4.72 -2.61 -0.54
CA LEU A 32 -4.98 -1.32 -1.20
C LEU A 32 -5.00 -0.17 -0.21
N GLN A 33 -5.52 -0.40 0.99
CA GLN A 33 -5.50 0.61 2.05
C GLN A 33 -4.06 0.97 2.42
N LEU A 34 -3.21 -0.02 2.59
CA LEU A 34 -1.80 0.21 2.91
C LEU A 34 -1.09 0.93 1.76
N CYS A 35 -1.35 0.52 0.52
CA CYS A 35 -0.80 1.20 -0.64
C CYS A 35 -1.24 2.65 -0.73
N CYS A 36 -2.49 2.94 -0.35
CA CYS A 36 -3.01 4.30 -0.31
C CYS A 36 -2.16 5.17 0.61
N LEU A 37 -1.92 4.68 1.83
CA LEU A 37 -1.14 5.44 2.81
C LEU A 37 0.30 5.66 2.35
N MET A 38 0.90 4.64 1.74
CA MET A 38 2.25 4.77 1.19
C MET A 38 2.29 5.77 0.04
N ARG A 39 1.30 5.72 -0.85
CA ARG A 39 1.25 6.64 -2.00
C ARG A 39 1.11 8.09 -1.54
N LEU A 40 0.37 8.31 -0.46
CA LEU A 40 0.18 9.66 0.10
C LEU A 40 1.37 10.12 0.95
N GLY A 41 2.35 9.25 1.18
CA GLY A 41 3.57 9.62 1.89
C GLY A 41 3.49 9.53 3.40
N TYR A 42 2.48 8.85 3.94
CA TYR A 42 2.38 8.65 5.39
C TYR A 42 3.48 7.72 5.88
N ASP A 43 4.09 8.07 7.01
CA ASP A 43 5.15 7.27 7.59
C ASP A 43 4.59 6.08 8.39
N LYS A 44 5.49 5.26 8.94
CA LYS A 44 5.10 4.06 9.68
C LYS A 44 4.19 4.38 10.87
N LYS A 45 4.50 5.43 11.62
CA LYS A 45 3.72 5.83 12.78
C LYS A 45 2.30 6.23 12.38
N GLU A 46 2.19 7.02 11.32
CA GLU A 46 0.90 7.45 10.79
C GLU A 46 0.11 6.28 10.24
N GLN A 47 0.78 5.36 9.53
CA GLN A 47 0.14 4.16 9.01
C GLN A 47 -0.50 3.33 10.12
N LYS A 48 0.24 3.11 11.21
CA LYS A 48 -0.29 2.37 12.37
C LYS A 48 -1.49 3.07 12.98
N SER A 49 -1.40 4.36 13.14
CA SER A 49 -2.47 5.15 13.74
C SER A 49 -3.75 5.10 12.89
N LEU A 50 -3.62 5.29 11.60
CA LEU A 50 -4.77 5.32 10.70
C LEU A 50 -5.40 3.94 10.48
N LEU A 51 -4.58 2.90 10.46
CA LEU A 51 -5.06 1.52 10.34
C LEU A 51 -5.47 0.93 11.69
N LYS A 52 -5.12 1.59 12.80
CA LYS A 52 -5.42 1.14 14.16
C LYS A 52 -4.85 -0.23 14.44
N ILE A 53 -3.57 -0.41 14.12
CA ILE A 53 -2.85 -1.67 14.29
C ILE A 53 -1.52 -1.45 14.98
N THR A 54 -0.93 -2.55 15.45
CA THR A 54 0.38 -2.54 16.12
C THR A 54 1.51 -2.58 15.07
N ASP A 55 2.75 -2.34 15.55
CA ASP A 55 3.95 -2.50 14.73
C ASP A 55 4.01 -3.89 14.10
N ASP A 56 3.76 -4.91 14.90
CA ASP A 56 3.84 -6.29 14.45
C ASP A 56 2.83 -6.58 13.35
N SER A 57 1.59 -6.10 13.53
CA SER A 57 0.55 -6.25 12.50
C SER A 57 0.91 -5.54 11.22
N LEU A 58 1.46 -4.33 11.32
CA LEU A 58 1.88 -3.57 10.15
C LEU A 58 2.98 -4.30 9.39
N GLU A 59 3.99 -4.83 10.09
CA GLU A 59 5.06 -5.58 9.47
C GLU A 59 4.52 -6.82 8.74
N LYS A 60 3.59 -7.54 9.36
CA LYS A 60 2.97 -8.70 8.73
C LYS A 60 2.19 -8.32 7.47
N ARG A 61 1.48 -7.20 7.50
CA ARG A 61 0.75 -6.71 6.32
C ARG A 61 1.72 -6.35 5.19
N LYS A 62 2.83 -5.70 5.54
CA LYS A 62 3.86 -5.35 4.55
C LYS A 62 4.50 -6.59 3.93
N GLN A 63 4.77 -7.61 4.74
CA GLN A 63 5.34 -8.85 4.23
C GLN A 63 4.38 -9.56 3.28
N ARG A 64 3.08 -9.59 3.60
CA ARG A 64 2.08 -10.17 2.70
C ARG A 64 1.97 -9.38 1.41
N LEU A 65 1.99 -8.06 1.51
CA LEU A 65 1.93 -7.19 0.32
C LEU A 65 3.13 -7.45 -0.60
N LYS A 66 4.32 -7.52 -0.04
CA LYS A 66 5.53 -7.81 -0.81
C LYS A 66 5.40 -9.12 -1.57
N ARG A 67 4.90 -10.17 -0.91
CA ARG A 67 4.71 -11.47 -1.55
C ARG A 67 3.68 -11.43 -2.67
N ARG A 68 2.63 -10.64 -2.49
CA ARG A 68 1.60 -10.51 -3.52
C ARG A 68 2.07 -9.70 -4.72
N LEU A 69 2.95 -8.74 -4.48
CA LEU A 69 3.52 -7.94 -5.57
C LEU A 69 4.53 -8.76 -6.37
N ASP A 70 5.47 -9.42 -5.69
CA ASP A 70 6.47 -10.25 -6.35
C ASP A 70 7.04 -11.25 -5.35
N PRO A 71 6.58 -12.52 -5.38
CA PRO A 71 7.03 -13.52 -4.41
C PRO A 71 8.50 -13.89 -4.55
N ASN A 72 9.12 -13.60 -5.68
CA ASN A 72 10.52 -13.98 -5.93
C ASN A 72 11.49 -12.83 -5.67
N LYS A 73 10.98 -11.64 -5.40
CA LYS A 73 11.83 -10.48 -5.19
C LYS A 73 12.30 -10.40 -3.75
N LYS A 74 13.57 -10.06 -3.58
CA LYS A 74 14.14 -9.77 -2.26
C LYS A 74 14.07 -8.26 -2.03
N TRP A 75 13.09 -7.84 -1.24
CA TRP A 75 12.85 -6.43 -1.00
C TRP A 75 13.83 -5.87 0.01
N GLU A 76 14.47 -4.76 -0.34
CA GLU A 76 15.36 -4.03 0.56
C GLU A 76 14.56 -3.09 1.46
N LYS A 77 15.19 -2.61 2.54
CA LYS A 77 14.54 -1.68 3.47
C LYS A 77 14.12 -0.41 2.72
N GLY A 78 12.85 -0.06 2.85
CA GLY A 78 12.30 1.14 2.22
C GLY A 78 11.95 0.98 0.75
N GLU A 79 12.29 -0.14 0.14
CA GLU A 79 12.04 -0.34 -1.28
C GLU A 79 10.55 -0.47 -1.60
N LEU A 80 9.79 -1.11 -0.72
CA LEU A 80 8.35 -1.26 -0.91
C LEU A 80 7.67 0.10 -0.97
N GLU A 81 7.99 0.97 -0.04
CA GLU A 81 7.43 2.31 0.03
C GLU A 81 7.76 3.11 -1.23
N GLN A 82 9.00 3.02 -1.69
CA GLN A 82 9.41 3.70 -2.91
C GLN A 82 8.71 3.15 -4.15
N PHE A 83 8.58 1.83 -4.21
CA PHE A 83 7.89 1.20 -5.33
C PHE A 83 6.45 1.71 -5.45
N ILE A 84 5.74 1.71 -4.34
CA ILE A 84 4.34 2.16 -4.32
C ILE A 84 4.24 3.67 -4.59
N HIS A 85 5.15 4.45 -4.01
CA HIS A 85 5.11 5.90 -4.17
C HIS A 85 5.35 6.32 -5.62
N HIS A 86 6.16 5.57 -6.36
CA HIS A 86 6.52 5.89 -7.73
C HIS A 86 5.76 5.06 -8.78
N PHE A 87 4.90 4.19 -8.33
CA PHE A 87 4.13 3.37 -9.26
C PHE A 87 3.21 4.22 -10.13
#